data_cfdc0bc86b5573dc6b7768503a260734
#
_entry.id   cfdc0bc86b5573dc6b7768503a260734
#
_cell.length_a   1.000
_cell.length_b   1.000
_cell.length_c   1.000
_cell.angle_alpha   90.00
_cell.angle_beta   90.00
_cell.angle_gamma   90.00
#
_symmetry.space_group_name_H-M   'P 1'
#
loop_
_entity.id
_entity.type
_entity.pdbx_description
1 polymer ?
#
loop_
_entity_poly.entity_id
_entity_poly.type
_entity_poly.pdbx_seq_one_letter_code
_entity_poly.pdbx_strand_id
1 'polypeptide(L)'
;METQALKDFFLHDEFARQNGIELIEIEKGYARTQVRIEPRHLNAGGFVQGGVLFTLADLAFAAATNSHGTLTVTSTANITFVRGANSGIITAQAQELVNHHHLPFCEVRVTDDSGNLLAIFTASGYRKEGIYAIVENNG
;
A
#
# COMPACT_ATOMS: atom_id res chain seq x y z
N MET A 1 15.89 -5.21 -9.03
CA MET A 1 15.86 -5.36 -7.57
C MET A 1 15.05 -6.57 -7.20
N GLU A 2 15.54 -7.31 -6.27
CA GLU A 2 14.89 -8.56 -5.86
C GLU A 2 13.66 -8.30 -5.00
N THR A 3 12.62 -9.06 -5.27
CA THR A 3 11.35 -8.98 -4.56
C THR A 3 11.52 -9.16 -3.06
N GLN A 4 12.36 -10.11 -2.64
CA GLN A 4 12.57 -10.35 -1.22
C GLN A 4 13.21 -9.17 -0.51
N ALA A 5 14.17 -8.51 -1.15
CA ALA A 5 14.82 -7.32 -0.57
C ALA A 5 13.82 -6.19 -0.35
N LEU A 6 12.89 -6.02 -1.28
CA LEU A 6 11.83 -5.01 -1.14
C LEU A 6 10.87 -5.37 0.00
N LYS A 7 10.48 -6.65 0.10
CA LYS A 7 9.63 -7.09 1.20
C LYS A 7 10.32 -6.86 2.55
N ASP A 8 11.60 -7.20 2.64
CA ASP A 8 12.38 -6.98 3.86
C ASP A 8 12.44 -5.50 4.23
N PHE A 9 12.62 -4.63 3.23
CA PHE A 9 12.62 -3.19 3.46
C PHE A 9 11.30 -2.74 4.08
N PHE A 10 10.17 -3.18 3.52
CA PHE A 10 8.85 -2.75 4.00
C PHE A 10 8.44 -3.37 5.34
N LEU A 11 9.16 -4.40 5.81
CA LEU A 11 8.98 -4.89 7.18
C LEU A 11 9.38 -3.84 8.22
N HIS A 12 10.14 -2.82 7.82
CA HIS A 12 10.51 -1.72 8.71
C HIS A 12 9.42 -0.66 8.82
N ASP A 13 8.31 -0.80 8.11
CA ASP A 13 7.15 0.05 8.29
C ASP A 13 6.46 -0.34 9.60
N GLU A 14 6.87 0.32 10.67
CA GLU A 14 6.41 -0.01 12.02
C GLU A 14 4.91 0.22 12.21
N PHE A 15 4.39 1.29 11.62
CA PHE A 15 2.96 1.59 11.75
C PHE A 15 2.12 0.50 11.11
N ALA A 16 2.46 0.10 9.89
CA ALA A 16 1.75 -0.97 9.20
C ALA A 16 1.88 -2.29 9.96
N ARG A 17 3.09 -2.62 10.38
CA ARG A 17 3.37 -3.86 11.09
C ARG A 17 2.57 -3.96 12.39
N GLN A 18 2.53 -2.88 13.17
CA GLN A 18 1.81 -2.86 14.44
C GLN A 18 0.30 -2.96 14.27
N ASN A 19 -0.20 -2.64 13.09
CA ASN A 19 -1.62 -2.74 12.77
C ASN A 19 -1.96 -4.01 11.99
N GLY A 20 -1.01 -4.94 11.88
CA GLY A 20 -1.26 -6.22 11.21
C GLY A 20 -1.39 -6.14 9.71
N ILE A 21 -0.90 -5.05 9.12
CA ILE A 21 -0.92 -4.85 7.66
C ILE A 21 0.33 -5.49 7.06
N GLU A 22 0.14 -6.35 6.06
CA GLU A 22 1.22 -7.11 5.48
C GLU A 22 1.33 -6.89 3.98
N LEU A 23 2.56 -6.80 3.49
CA LEU A 23 2.85 -6.80 2.06
C LEU A 23 2.90 -8.26 1.60
N ILE A 24 1.98 -8.66 0.74
CA ILE A 24 1.82 -10.06 0.31
C ILE A 24 2.56 -10.33 -0.99
N GLU A 25 2.43 -9.43 -1.95
CA GLU A 25 2.97 -9.64 -3.29
C GLU A 25 3.50 -8.33 -3.83
N ILE A 26 4.62 -8.42 -4.57
CA ILE A 26 5.18 -7.27 -5.23
C ILE A 26 5.78 -7.71 -6.57
N GLU A 27 5.45 -6.96 -7.61
CA GLU A 27 6.03 -7.11 -8.95
C GLU A 27 6.29 -5.71 -9.49
N LYS A 28 6.93 -5.60 -10.63
CA LYS A 28 7.19 -4.27 -11.20
C LYS A 28 5.89 -3.54 -11.47
N GLY A 29 5.69 -2.42 -10.81
CA GLY A 29 4.51 -1.58 -10.96
C GLY A 29 3.24 -2.14 -10.33
N TYR A 30 3.36 -3.18 -9.50
CA TYR A 30 2.21 -3.83 -8.88
C TYR A 30 2.54 -4.28 -7.46
N ALA A 31 1.58 -4.18 -6.56
CA ALA A 31 1.73 -4.75 -5.21
C ALA A 31 0.37 -5.07 -4.61
N ARG A 32 0.37 -6.01 -3.68
CA ARG A 32 -0.83 -6.40 -2.94
C ARG A 32 -0.52 -6.47 -1.46
N THR A 33 -1.36 -5.80 -0.67
CA THR A 33 -1.28 -5.82 0.79
C THR A 33 -2.58 -6.37 1.36
N GLN A 34 -2.55 -6.84 2.59
CA GLN A 34 -3.77 -7.31 3.25
C GLN A 34 -3.71 -7.11 4.75
N VAL A 35 -4.89 -7.10 5.37
CA VAL A 35 -5.06 -7.02 6.81
C VAL A 35 -6.24 -7.88 7.22
N ARG A 36 -6.08 -8.67 8.29
CA ARG A 36 -7.18 -9.38 8.90
C ARG A 36 -7.80 -8.45 9.94
N ILE A 37 -9.08 -8.18 9.82
CA ILE A 37 -9.76 -7.24 10.69
C ILE A 37 -9.91 -7.80 12.10
N GLU A 38 -9.54 -6.98 13.08
CA GLU A 38 -9.63 -7.25 14.50
C GLU A 38 -10.33 -6.08 15.18
N PRO A 39 -10.78 -6.23 16.44
CA PRO A 39 -11.47 -5.13 17.13
C PRO A 39 -10.69 -3.81 17.14
N ARG A 40 -9.37 -3.86 17.20
CA ARG A 40 -8.51 -2.66 17.18
C ARG A 40 -8.62 -1.85 15.88
N HIS A 41 -9.15 -2.44 14.83
CA HIS A 41 -9.28 -1.80 13.53
C HIS A 41 -10.61 -1.07 13.36
N LEU A 42 -11.55 -1.23 14.32
CA LEU A 42 -12.89 -0.72 14.17
C LEU A 42 -13.04 0.68 14.75
N ASN A 43 -13.83 1.49 14.08
CA ASN A 43 -14.17 2.84 14.55
C ASN A 43 -15.32 2.77 15.57
N ALA A 44 -15.78 3.93 16.04
CA ALA A 44 -16.84 4.01 17.04
C ALA A 44 -18.15 3.38 16.56
N GLY A 45 -18.40 3.35 15.27
CA GLY A 45 -19.60 2.75 14.69
C GLY A 45 -19.51 1.26 14.43
N GLY A 46 -18.36 0.64 14.73
CA GLY A 46 -18.17 -0.79 14.53
C GLY A 46 -17.74 -1.20 13.12
N PHE A 47 -17.28 -0.24 12.34
CA PHE A 47 -16.74 -0.50 10.99
C PHE A 47 -15.25 -0.21 10.94
N VAL A 48 -14.54 -0.82 9.99
CA VAL A 48 -13.12 -0.59 9.81
C VAL A 48 -12.87 0.90 9.65
N GLN A 49 -11.96 1.41 10.48
CA GLN A 49 -11.59 2.82 10.47
C GLN A 49 -10.94 3.17 9.13
N GLY A 50 -11.34 4.30 8.56
CA GLY A 50 -10.83 4.71 7.24
C GLY A 50 -9.31 4.81 7.18
N GLY A 51 -8.67 5.16 8.29
CA GLY A 51 -7.22 5.19 8.37
C GLY A 51 -6.55 3.84 8.15
N VAL A 52 -7.22 2.74 8.51
CA VAL A 52 -6.72 1.39 8.25
C VAL A 52 -6.71 1.14 6.75
N LEU A 53 -7.81 1.47 6.07
CA LEU A 53 -7.90 1.30 4.62
C LEU A 53 -6.91 2.18 3.88
N PHE A 54 -6.72 3.41 4.38
CA PHE A 54 -5.73 4.33 3.80
C PHE A 54 -4.32 3.76 3.94
N THR A 55 -3.96 3.30 5.13
CA THR A 55 -2.61 2.75 5.39
C THR A 55 -2.36 1.50 4.53
N LEU A 56 -3.37 0.63 4.43
CA LEU A 56 -3.30 -0.57 3.60
C LEU A 56 -3.02 -0.20 2.14
N ALA A 57 -3.76 0.77 1.62
CA ALA A 57 -3.61 1.22 0.25
C ALA A 57 -2.28 1.95 0.02
N ASP A 58 -1.86 2.77 0.99
CA ASP A 58 -0.61 3.52 0.85
C ASP A 58 0.62 2.62 0.88
N LEU A 59 0.58 1.55 1.68
CA LEU A 59 1.66 0.56 1.67
C LEU A 59 1.73 -0.16 0.31
N ALA A 60 0.58 -0.51 -0.27
CA ALA A 60 0.53 -1.12 -1.59
C ALA A 60 1.08 -0.16 -2.66
N PHE A 61 0.69 1.12 -2.57
CA PHE A 61 1.21 2.16 -3.45
C PHE A 61 2.73 2.28 -3.33
N ALA A 62 3.23 2.35 -2.09
CA ALA A 62 4.66 2.48 -1.84
C ALA A 62 5.43 1.30 -2.43
N ALA A 63 4.94 0.09 -2.21
CA ALA A 63 5.60 -1.10 -2.74
C ALA A 63 5.60 -1.12 -4.27
N ALA A 64 4.47 -0.79 -4.90
CA ALA A 64 4.36 -0.78 -6.36
C ALA A 64 5.29 0.26 -6.99
N THR A 65 5.35 1.47 -6.42
CA THR A 65 6.18 2.54 -7.01
C THR A 65 7.67 2.36 -6.72
N ASN A 66 8.00 1.72 -5.59
CA ASN A 66 9.40 1.42 -5.26
C ASN A 66 9.89 0.12 -5.91
N SER A 67 9.02 -0.60 -6.60
CA SER A 67 9.35 -1.88 -7.22
C SER A 67 10.45 -1.78 -8.28
N HIS A 68 10.67 -0.59 -8.80
CA HIS A 68 11.72 -0.33 -9.80
C HIS A 68 13.11 -0.09 -9.16
N GLY A 69 13.17 -0.07 -7.84
CA GLY A 69 14.44 0.04 -7.11
C GLY A 69 14.85 1.46 -6.73
N THR A 70 14.10 2.47 -7.16
CA THR A 70 14.37 3.87 -6.83
C THR A 70 13.42 4.33 -5.74
N LEU A 71 13.94 4.99 -4.73
CA LEU A 71 13.13 5.46 -3.60
C LEU A 71 12.05 6.43 -4.08
N THR A 72 10.81 6.12 -3.76
CA THR A 72 9.65 6.91 -4.11
C THR A 72 8.84 7.16 -2.83
N VAL A 73 8.45 8.40 -2.61
CA VAL A 73 7.59 8.77 -1.48
C VAL A 73 6.26 9.26 -2.00
N THR A 74 5.20 9.08 -1.21
CA THR A 74 3.87 9.57 -1.57
C THR A 74 3.86 11.09 -1.51
N SER A 75 3.40 11.73 -2.57
CA SER A 75 3.29 13.18 -2.65
C SER A 75 1.84 13.62 -2.45
N THR A 76 0.93 13.01 -3.19
CA THR A 76 -0.50 13.35 -3.12
C THR A 76 -1.29 12.05 -3.14
N ALA A 77 -2.28 11.94 -2.27
CA ALA A 77 -3.13 10.76 -2.22
C ALA A 77 -4.59 11.18 -2.00
N ASN A 78 -5.49 10.43 -2.60
CA ASN A 78 -6.92 10.62 -2.45
C ASN A 78 -7.58 9.26 -2.30
N ILE A 79 -8.50 9.14 -1.35
CA ILE A 79 -9.25 7.91 -1.15
C ILE A 79 -10.75 8.21 -1.14
N THR A 80 -11.52 7.38 -1.84
CA THR A 80 -12.98 7.41 -1.80
C THR A 80 -13.46 6.12 -1.18
N PHE A 81 -14.18 6.23 -0.06
CA PHE A 81 -14.74 5.09 0.63
C PHE A 81 -16.13 4.82 0.06
N VAL A 82 -16.36 3.60 -0.44
CA VAL A 82 -17.64 3.27 -1.09
C VAL A 82 -18.47 2.27 -0.31
N ARG A 83 -17.86 1.49 0.59
CA ARG A 83 -18.59 0.48 1.36
C ARG A 83 -17.86 0.21 2.67
N GLY A 84 -18.63 0.00 3.75
CA GLY A 84 -18.06 -0.38 5.04
C GLY A 84 -17.82 -1.88 5.13
N ALA A 85 -16.94 -2.27 6.05
CA ALA A 85 -16.68 -3.65 6.40
C ALA A 85 -16.36 -3.73 7.87
N ASN A 86 -16.55 -4.88 8.50
CA ASN A 86 -16.27 -5.04 9.94
C ASN A 86 -15.58 -6.35 10.30
N SER A 87 -15.24 -7.17 9.34
CA SER A 87 -14.61 -8.46 9.59
C SER A 87 -13.93 -8.99 8.33
N GLY A 88 -13.20 -10.07 8.48
CA GLY A 88 -12.57 -10.78 7.37
C GLY A 88 -11.21 -10.22 6.99
N ILE A 89 -10.75 -10.58 5.80
CA ILE A 89 -9.49 -10.13 5.26
C ILE A 89 -9.76 -9.07 4.20
N ILE A 90 -9.14 -7.91 4.36
CA ILE A 90 -9.23 -6.82 3.40
C ILE A 90 -7.93 -6.75 2.63
N THR A 91 -8.03 -6.59 1.32
CA THR A 91 -6.89 -6.60 0.39
C THR A 91 -6.84 -5.29 -0.38
N ALA A 92 -5.65 -4.75 -0.54
CA ALA A 92 -5.40 -3.62 -1.43
C ALA A 92 -4.49 -4.08 -2.56
N GLN A 93 -4.86 -3.73 -3.79
CA GLN A 93 -4.06 -4.03 -4.97
C GLN A 93 -3.71 -2.75 -5.68
N ALA A 94 -2.43 -2.45 -5.75
CA ALA A 94 -1.91 -1.25 -6.39
C ALA A 94 -1.45 -1.60 -7.81
N GLN A 95 -1.90 -0.82 -8.76
CA GLN A 95 -1.48 -0.94 -10.14
C GLN A 95 -0.95 0.41 -10.62
N GLU A 96 0.30 0.43 -11.02
CA GLU A 96 0.91 1.62 -11.58
C GLU A 96 0.29 1.92 -12.94
N LEU A 97 -0.26 3.12 -13.07
CA LEU A 97 -0.86 3.56 -14.33
C LEU A 97 0.13 4.37 -15.15
N VAL A 98 1.03 5.09 -14.47
CA VAL A 98 2.07 5.89 -15.14
C VAL A 98 3.38 5.68 -14.38
N ASN A 99 4.37 5.13 -15.08
CA ASN A 99 5.72 4.99 -14.56
C ASN A 99 6.57 6.19 -14.98
N HIS A 100 6.20 7.35 -14.45
CA HIS A 100 6.92 8.59 -14.76
C HIS A 100 8.22 8.63 -13.97
N HIS A 101 9.30 9.14 -14.58
CA HIS A 101 10.61 9.13 -13.93
C HIS A 101 10.68 9.97 -12.65
N HIS A 102 9.80 10.96 -12.48
CA HIS A 102 9.71 11.76 -11.26
C HIS A 102 8.40 11.57 -10.50
N LEU A 103 7.30 11.41 -11.21
CA LEU A 103 5.95 11.44 -10.64
C LEU A 103 5.14 10.21 -11.05
N PRO A 104 5.46 9.04 -10.49
CA PRO A 104 4.66 7.85 -10.79
C PRO A 104 3.26 8.00 -10.20
N PHE A 105 2.29 7.34 -10.82
CA PHE A 105 0.90 7.42 -10.42
C PHE A 105 0.28 6.02 -10.39
N CYS A 106 -0.41 5.69 -9.30
CA CYS A 106 -1.07 4.39 -9.15
C CYS A 106 -2.53 4.55 -8.77
N GLU A 107 -3.32 3.56 -9.17
CA GLU A 107 -4.65 3.31 -8.63
C GLU A 107 -4.55 2.11 -7.71
N VAL A 108 -5.22 2.19 -6.56
CA VAL A 108 -5.27 1.08 -5.60
C VAL A 108 -6.74 0.74 -5.34
N ARG A 109 -7.10 -0.51 -5.53
CA ARG A 109 -8.44 -1.02 -5.22
C ARG A 109 -8.39 -1.78 -3.91
N VAL A 110 -9.30 -1.42 -3.01
CA VAL A 110 -9.41 -2.05 -1.70
C VAL A 110 -10.70 -2.85 -1.68
N THR A 111 -10.57 -4.16 -1.47
CA THR A 111 -11.70 -5.09 -1.54
C THR A 111 -11.78 -5.96 -0.29
N ASP A 112 -12.99 -6.47 0.00
CA ASP A 112 -13.17 -7.45 1.06
C ASP A 112 -12.96 -8.87 0.51
N ASP A 113 -13.10 -9.90 1.35
CA ASP A 113 -12.86 -11.28 0.97
C ASP A 113 -13.96 -11.88 0.07
N SER A 114 -15.04 -11.15 -0.14
CA SER A 114 -16.06 -11.52 -1.12
C SER A 114 -15.88 -10.79 -2.45
N GLY A 115 -14.85 -9.97 -2.56
CA GLY A 115 -14.57 -9.20 -3.77
C GLY A 115 -15.32 -7.89 -3.89
N ASN A 116 -16.04 -7.46 -2.84
CA ASN A 116 -16.73 -6.17 -2.87
C ASN A 116 -15.73 -5.03 -2.75
N LEU A 117 -15.91 -4.01 -3.57
CA LEU A 117 -15.06 -2.82 -3.53
C LEU A 117 -15.40 -1.98 -2.29
N LEU A 118 -14.42 -1.74 -1.44
CA LEU A 118 -14.57 -0.93 -0.23
C LEU A 118 -14.11 0.50 -0.44
N ALA A 119 -13.03 0.68 -1.21
CA ALA A 119 -12.45 1.99 -1.45
C ALA A 119 -11.62 1.99 -2.71
N ILE A 120 -11.48 3.18 -3.29
CA ILE A 120 -10.55 3.43 -4.38
C ILE A 120 -9.59 4.51 -3.90
N PHE A 121 -8.31 4.22 -4.05
CA PHE A 121 -7.23 5.12 -3.65
C PHE A 121 -6.42 5.43 -4.91
N THR A 122 -6.11 6.71 -5.10
CA THR A 122 -5.19 7.11 -6.17
C THR A 122 -4.12 7.99 -5.55
N ALA A 123 -2.91 7.84 -6.03
CA ALA A 123 -1.80 8.63 -5.51
C ALA A 123 -0.74 8.85 -6.56
N SER A 124 -0.07 9.99 -6.42
CA SER A 124 1.18 10.24 -7.12
C SER A 124 2.29 10.27 -6.10
N GLY A 125 3.46 9.80 -6.53
CA GLY A 125 4.65 9.83 -5.71
C GLY A 125 5.67 10.81 -6.27
N TYR A 126 6.76 10.93 -5.56
CA TYR A 126 7.93 11.66 -6.01
C TYR A 126 9.14 10.73 -5.92
N ARG A 127 9.78 10.49 -7.06
CA ARG A 127 11.02 9.70 -7.13
C ARG A 127 12.20 10.59 -6.88
N LYS A 128 13.01 10.20 -5.92
CA LYS A 128 14.20 10.96 -5.57
C LYS A 128 15.31 10.63 -6.56
N GLU A 129 15.69 11.62 -7.34
CA GLU A 129 16.72 11.47 -8.35
C GLU A 129 18.07 11.14 -7.72
N GLY A 130 18.85 10.28 -8.37
CA GLY A 130 20.18 9.91 -7.91
C GLY A 130 20.24 9.00 -6.71
N ILE A 131 19.11 8.51 -6.25
CA ILE A 131 19.06 7.65 -5.10
C ILE A 131 19.31 6.20 -5.48
N TYR A 132 20.22 5.62 -4.71
CA TYR A 132 20.58 4.29 -4.71
C TYR A 132 19.47 3.38 -4.43
N ALA A 133 19.68 2.18 -4.75
CA ALA A 133 18.73 1.13 -4.48
C ALA A 133 18.38 1.10 -3.00
N ILE A 134 17.13 0.80 -2.72
CA ILE A 134 16.59 0.67 -1.37
C ILE A 134 17.43 -0.29 -0.54
N VAL A 135 17.90 -1.35 -1.14
CA VAL A 135 18.72 -2.38 -0.53
C VAL A 135 19.99 -1.80 0.11
N GLU A 136 20.58 -0.77 -0.48
CA GLU A 136 21.81 -0.17 0.06
C GLU A 136 21.55 0.55 1.37
N ASN A 137 20.36 1.09 1.55
CA ASN A 137 19.98 1.80 2.77
C ASN A 137 19.58 0.84 3.89
N ASN A 138 19.33 -0.39 3.54
CA ASN A 138 18.85 -1.41 4.46
C ASN A 138 19.92 -2.43 4.82
N GLY A 139 21.09 -2.29 4.24
CA GLY A 139 22.18 -3.23 4.41
C GLY A 139 22.95 -3.14 5.71
#